data_487b7e274aa76b99ba88e35048c5ae4b
#
_entry.id   487b7e274aa76b99ba88e35048c5ae4b
#
_cell.length_a   1.000
_cell.length_b   1.000
_cell.length_c   1.000
_cell.angle_alpha   90.00
_cell.angle_beta   90.00
_cell.angle_gamma   90.00
#
_symmetry.space_group_name_H-M   'P 1'
#
loop_
_entity.id
_entity.type
_entity.pdbx_description
1 polymer ?
#
loop_
_entity_poly.entity_id
_entity_poly.type
_entity_poly.pdbx_seq_one_letter_code
_entity_poly.pdbx_strand_id
1 'polypeptide(L)'
;MKKRSADLESLWKSVSPGAETFDPHALPDLPESVRAYLTHAIAAGAPLASAVRLRMHGTIKLGRWRKFKAQQVIVRQRGMIWHARLRIGGLSVRGEDRFLDGEGAMRWNLARIIPLMRASGPDITRSAAGRAAAESIWLPSILCSDDVWWRAGEGNTVHARFAVDGQAADLALAVAQGRLHAVSLPRWGNPDGGPFREVPFGAFVDQEATFDGYTIPARLRVGWYFDDVARFDREGKFFEVSIDEAIFR
;
A
#
# COMPACT_ATOMS: atom_id res chain seq x y z
N MET A 1 19.78 -22.19 11.77
CA MET A 1 19.81 -21.79 10.32
C MET A 1 19.22 -20.40 10.21
N LYS A 2 19.99 -19.33 9.92
CA LYS A 2 19.43 -18.00 9.66
C LYS A 2 18.62 -18.08 8.35
N LYS A 3 17.28 -17.97 8.41
CA LYS A 3 16.45 -17.79 7.22
C LYS A 3 17.06 -16.62 6.42
N ARG A 4 17.49 -16.86 5.18
CA ARG A 4 17.86 -15.79 4.26
C ARG A 4 16.65 -14.88 4.13
N SER A 5 16.79 -13.61 4.50
CA SER A 5 15.75 -12.62 4.29
C SER A 5 15.37 -12.62 2.81
N ALA A 6 14.10 -12.88 2.49
CA ALA A 6 13.61 -12.77 1.13
C ALA A 6 13.92 -11.36 0.61
N ASP A 7 14.49 -11.25 -0.57
CA ASP A 7 14.62 -9.99 -1.27
C ASP A 7 13.43 -9.78 -2.23
N LEU A 8 13.32 -8.61 -2.80
CA LEU A 8 12.22 -8.21 -3.69
C LEU A 8 12.09 -9.15 -4.90
N GLU A 9 13.19 -9.59 -5.47
CA GLU A 9 13.20 -10.48 -6.64
C GLU A 9 12.79 -11.91 -6.27
N SER A 10 13.24 -12.43 -5.14
CA SER A 10 12.83 -13.75 -4.66
C SER A 10 11.36 -13.77 -4.25
N LEU A 11 10.84 -12.67 -3.66
CA LEU A 11 9.41 -12.54 -3.38
C LEU A 11 8.58 -12.54 -4.67
N TRP A 12 8.98 -11.78 -5.68
CA TRP A 12 8.31 -11.76 -6.98
C TRP A 12 8.29 -13.14 -7.65
N LYS A 13 9.41 -13.85 -7.66
CA LYS A 13 9.54 -15.19 -8.27
C LYS A 13 8.79 -16.29 -7.50
N SER A 14 8.45 -16.06 -6.24
CA SER A 14 7.72 -17.04 -5.43
C SER A 14 6.24 -17.16 -5.78
N VAL A 15 5.71 -16.28 -6.62
CA VAL A 15 4.31 -16.26 -7.03
C VAL A 15 4.20 -16.80 -8.46
N SER A 16 3.29 -17.73 -8.68
CA SER A 16 2.89 -18.18 -10.03
C SER A 16 1.73 -17.31 -10.53
N PRO A 17 1.63 -17.06 -11.85
CA PRO A 17 0.45 -16.40 -12.41
C PRO A 17 -0.82 -17.21 -12.08
N GLY A 18 -1.89 -16.48 -11.69
CA GLY A 18 -3.20 -17.09 -11.46
C GLY A 18 -3.82 -17.59 -12.78
N ALA A 19 -4.63 -18.64 -12.68
CA ALA A 19 -5.41 -19.16 -13.83
C ALA A 19 -6.82 -18.53 -13.90
N GLU A 20 -7.28 -17.90 -12.81
CA GLU A 20 -8.60 -17.28 -12.71
C GLU A 20 -8.59 -15.90 -13.36
N THR A 21 -9.71 -15.54 -13.99
CA THR A 21 -9.93 -14.22 -14.59
C THR A 21 -11.06 -13.49 -13.87
N PHE A 22 -11.00 -12.17 -13.88
CA PHE A 22 -12.02 -11.34 -13.28
C PHE A 22 -13.30 -11.40 -14.13
N ASP A 23 -14.39 -11.84 -13.50
CA ASP A 23 -15.75 -11.76 -14.04
C ASP A 23 -16.60 -10.85 -13.14
N PRO A 24 -16.99 -9.65 -13.61
CA PRO A 24 -17.84 -8.76 -12.84
C PRO A 24 -19.24 -9.34 -12.52
N HIS A 25 -19.71 -10.34 -13.29
CA HIS A 25 -20.99 -11.02 -13.04
C HIS A 25 -20.89 -12.09 -11.96
N ALA A 26 -19.67 -12.62 -11.71
CA ALA A 26 -19.40 -13.59 -10.66
C ALA A 26 -19.15 -12.95 -9.28
N LEU A 27 -19.12 -11.60 -9.20
CA LEU A 27 -18.98 -10.93 -7.91
C LEU A 27 -20.14 -11.27 -6.98
N PRO A 28 -19.89 -11.57 -5.69
CA PRO A 28 -20.95 -11.83 -4.71
C PRO A 28 -21.88 -10.60 -4.55
N ASP A 29 -22.88 -10.73 -3.70
CA ASP A 29 -23.76 -9.60 -3.37
C ASP A 29 -22.97 -8.54 -2.58
N LEU A 30 -22.53 -7.50 -3.28
CA LEU A 30 -21.70 -6.41 -2.80
C LEU A 30 -22.49 -5.09 -2.86
N PRO A 31 -22.18 -4.13 -1.97
CA PRO A 31 -22.69 -2.76 -2.14
C PRO A 31 -22.39 -2.24 -3.55
N GLU A 32 -23.32 -1.50 -4.14
CA GLU A 32 -23.21 -1.01 -5.52
C GLU A 32 -21.91 -0.23 -5.77
N SER A 33 -21.52 0.63 -4.82
CA SER A 33 -20.25 1.39 -4.90
C SER A 33 -19.01 0.50 -4.91
N VAL A 34 -19.02 -0.64 -4.19
CA VAL A 34 -17.94 -1.62 -4.20
C VAL A 34 -17.87 -2.34 -5.54
N ARG A 35 -19.02 -2.80 -6.05
CA ARG A 35 -19.12 -3.42 -7.38
C ARG A 35 -18.61 -2.47 -8.46
N ALA A 36 -19.05 -1.21 -8.44
CA ALA A 36 -18.62 -0.18 -9.38
C ALA A 36 -17.10 0.05 -9.30
N TYR A 37 -16.53 0.11 -8.08
CA TYR A 37 -15.09 0.25 -7.89
C TYR A 37 -14.32 -0.95 -8.44
N LEU A 38 -14.68 -2.17 -8.09
CA LEU A 38 -13.97 -3.37 -8.55
C LEU A 38 -14.03 -3.54 -10.08
N THR A 39 -15.20 -3.25 -10.68
CA THR A 39 -15.39 -3.29 -12.14
C THR A 39 -14.60 -2.18 -12.86
N HIS A 40 -14.40 -1.02 -12.20
CA HIS A 40 -13.53 0.03 -12.72
C HIS A 40 -12.04 -0.33 -12.56
N ALA A 41 -11.68 -0.92 -11.42
CA ALA A 41 -10.29 -1.22 -11.07
C ALA A 41 -9.73 -2.45 -11.82
N ILE A 42 -10.58 -3.39 -12.25
CA ILE A 42 -10.14 -4.61 -12.92
C ILE A 42 -11.00 -4.82 -14.18
N ALA A 43 -10.37 -4.88 -15.34
CA ALA A 43 -11.05 -5.15 -16.60
C ALA A 43 -11.61 -6.57 -16.63
N ALA A 44 -12.82 -6.74 -17.18
CA ALA A 44 -13.41 -8.06 -17.39
C ALA A 44 -12.45 -8.96 -18.20
N GLY A 45 -12.24 -10.19 -17.75
CA GLY A 45 -11.31 -11.15 -18.35
C GLY A 45 -9.84 -10.94 -18.01
N ALA A 46 -9.47 -9.88 -17.28
CA ALA A 46 -8.10 -9.73 -16.79
C ALA A 46 -7.76 -10.84 -15.77
N PRO A 47 -6.54 -11.42 -15.81
CA PRO A 47 -6.13 -12.41 -14.82
C PRO A 47 -6.23 -11.83 -13.39
N LEU A 48 -6.79 -12.59 -12.44
CA LEU A 48 -6.80 -12.22 -11.02
C LEU A 48 -5.41 -12.39 -10.44
N ALA A 49 -4.65 -11.30 -10.42
CA ALA A 49 -3.26 -11.27 -9.97
C ALA A 49 -3.15 -11.54 -8.48
N SER A 50 -2.17 -12.34 -8.08
CA SER A 50 -1.78 -12.59 -6.70
C SER A 50 -0.61 -11.72 -6.24
N ALA A 51 0.03 -11.01 -7.18
CA ALA A 51 1.11 -10.08 -6.88
C ALA A 51 1.14 -8.91 -7.87
N VAL A 52 1.69 -7.79 -7.42
CA VAL A 52 2.05 -6.66 -8.27
C VAL A 52 3.48 -6.22 -7.99
N ARG A 53 4.21 -5.91 -9.06
CA ARG A 53 5.51 -5.24 -9.01
C ARG A 53 5.34 -3.82 -9.50
N LEU A 54 5.71 -2.85 -8.67
CA LEU A 54 5.61 -1.44 -8.96
C LEU A 54 7.00 -0.81 -9.13
N ARG A 55 7.11 0.11 -10.08
CA ARG A 55 8.16 1.14 -10.10
C ARG A 55 7.51 2.49 -9.88
N MET A 56 8.15 3.30 -9.05
CA MET A 56 7.60 4.58 -8.63
C MET A 56 8.67 5.60 -8.35
N HIS A 57 8.27 6.86 -8.44
CA HIS A 57 9.06 8.00 -7.99
C HIS A 57 8.19 8.98 -7.22
N GLY A 58 8.83 9.95 -6.57
CA GLY A 58 8.09 10.97 -5.83
C GLY A 58 8.95 11.74 -4.87
N THR A 59 8.31 12.24 -3.81
CA THR A 59 8.97 12.94 -2.71
C THR A 59 8.57 12.37 -1.36
N ILE A 60 9.53 12.32 -0.43
CA ILE A 60 9.35 11.88 0.94
C ILE A 60 9.91 12.94 1.90
N LYS A 61 9.20 13.21 3.00
CA LYS A 61 9.60 14.20 4.01
C LYS A 61 10.49 13.54 5.07
N LEU A 62 11.78 13.75 4.97
CA LEU A 62 12.79 13.33 5.96
C LEU A 62 13.46 14.60 6.50
N GLY A 63 12.80 15.24 7.47
CA GLY A 63 13.09 16.61 7.89
C GLY A 63 12.74 17.62 6.77
N ARG A 64 13.22 17.40 5.56
CA ARG A 64 12.89 18.17 4.34
C ARG A 64 12.37 17.22 3.26
N TRP A 65 11.64 17.72 2.28
CA TRP A 65 11.22 16.95 1.11
C TRP A 65 12.43 16.48 0.29
N ARG A 66 12.48 15.18 -0.03
CA ARG A 66 13.55 14.53 -0.80
C ARG A 66 12.95 13.72 -1.93
N LYS A 67 13.46 13.92 -3.14
CA LYS A 67 13.08 13.08 -4.28
C LYS A 67 13.59 11.66 -4.07
N PHE A 68 12.74 10.68 -4.38
CA PHE A 68 13.11 9.26 -4.33
C PHE A 68 12.73 8.56 -5.65
N LYS A 69 13.33 7.40 -5.88
CA LYS A 69 12.86 6.35 -6.78
C LYS A 69 12.78 5.07 -6.01
N ALA A 70 11.75 4.26 -6.28
CA ALA A 70 11.56 3.01 -5.56
C ALA A 70 11.03 1.89 -6.46
N GLN A 71 11.19 0.67 -5.98
CA GLN A 71 10.55 -0.54 -6.48
C GLN A 71 9.83 -1.20 -5.31
N GLN A 72 8.68 -1.81 -5.59
CA GLN A 72 7.89 -2.52 -4.61
C GLN A 72 7.36 -3.81 -5.19
N VAL A 73 7.24 -4.83 -4.38
CA VAL A 73 6.43 -6.02 -4.66
C VAL A 73 5.43 -6.18 -3.52
N ILE A 74 4.17 -6.33 -3.91
CA ILE A 74 3.07 -6.68 -3.00
C ILE A 74 2.60 -8.08 -3.39
N VAL A 75 2.43 -8.95 -2.42
CA VAL A 75 1.92 -10.32 -2.61
C VAL A 75 0.72 -10.53 -1.69
N ARG A 76 -0.39 -10.97 -2.28
CA ARG A 76 -1.62 -11.29 -1.55
C ARG A 76 -1.33 -12.25 -0.40
N GLN A 77 -1.92 -11.99 0.77
CA GLN A 77 -1.79 -12.80 2.00
C GLN A 77 -0.37 -12.93 2.58
N ARG A 78 0.65 -12.32 1.98
CA ARG A 78 2.01 -12.37 2.50
C ARG A 78 2.57 -11.00 2.89
N GLY A 79 2.14 -9.93 2.22
CA GLY A 79 2.60 -8.58 2.51
C GLY A 79 3.42 -7.95 1.38
N MET A 80 4.43 -7.15 1.74
CA MET A 80 5.17 -6.35 0.76
C MET A 80 6.64 -6.14 1.13
N ILE A 81 7.45 -5.85 0.10
CA ILE A 81 8.81 -5.31 0.23
C ILE A 81 8.90 -4.05 -0.64
N TRP A 82 9.35 -2.95 -0.05
CA TRP A 82 9.59 -1.67 -0.72
C TRP A 82 11.05 -1.28 -0.60
N HIS A 83 11.72 -1.04 -1.73
CA HIS A 83 13.10 -0.59 -1.83
C HIS A 83 13.17 0.81 -2.41
N ALA A 84 13.70 1.77 -1.66
CA ALA A 84 13.86 3.14 -2.10
C ALA A 84 15.32 3.58 -2.22
N ARG A 85 15.53 4.56 -3.09
CA ARG A 85 16.80 5.28 -3.25
C ARG A 85 16.52 6.77 -3.29
N LEU A 86 17.29 7.52 -2.50
CA LEU A 86 17.24 8.98 -2.48
C LEU A 86 18.64 9.55 -2.22
N ARG A 87 18.77 10.87 -2.22
CA ARG A 87 20.02 11.56 -1.90
C ARG A 87 19.82 12.54 -0.74
N ILE A 88 20.78 12.52 0.20
CA ILE A 88 20.89 13.49 1.30
C ILE A 88 22.30 14.07 1.27
N GLY A 89 22.43 15.41 1.09
CA GLY A 89 23.74 16.07 1.02
C GLY A 89 24.65 15.50 -0.08
N GLY A 90 24.08 15.09 -1.24
CA GLY A 90 24.84 14.47 -2.32
C GLY A 90 25.10 12.96 -2.16
N LEU A 91 24.98 12.42 -0.97
CA LEU A 91 25.23 11.00 -0.67
C LEU A 91 23.99 10.15 -0.98
N SER A 92 24.21 8.95 -1.51
CA SER A 92 23.14 7.98 -1.80
C SER A 92 22.66 7.33 -0.52
N VAL A 93 21.35 7.40 -0.27
CA VAL A 93 20.66 6.67 0.80
C VAL A 93 19.77 5.60 0.18
N ARG A 94 19.80 4.39 0.75
CA ARG A 94 18.94 3.28 0.37
C ARG A 94 18.12 2.84 1.57
N GLY A 95 16.81 2.71 1.36
CA GLY A 95 15.85 2.22 2.33
C GLY A 95 15.20 0.93 1.88
N GLU A 96 14.93 0.08 2.83
CA GLU A 96 14.05 -1.07 2.71
C GLU A 96 13.05 -1.01 3.84
N ASP A 97 11.77 -1.00 3.47
CA ASP A 97 10.65 -1.22 4.39
C ASP A 97 9.94 -2.48 3.95
N ARG A 98 9.54 -3.30 4.90
CA ARG A 98 8.79 -4.53 4.60
C ARG A 98 7.81 -4.90 5.68
N PHE A 99 6.76 -5.55 5.26
CA PHE A 99 5.92 -6.42 6.06
C PHE A 99 5.81 -7.74 5.30
N LEU A 100 6.31 -8.82 5.83
CA LEU A 100 6.34 -10.10 5.14
C LEU A 100 6.33 -11.25 6.15
N ASP A 101 5.47 -12.24 5.89
CA ASP A 101 5.35 -13.44 6.70
C ASP A 101 5.19 -13.11 8.20
N GLY A 102 4.31 -12.13 8.53
CA GLY A 102 3.97 -11.67 9.88
C GLY A 102 5.00 -10.76 10.54
N GLU A 103 6.09 -10.39 9.86
CA GLU A 103 7.14 -9.57 10.43
C GLU A 103 7.34 -8.24 9.70
N GLY A 104 7.32 -7.13 10.45
CA GLY A 104 7.64 -5.80 9.98
C GLY A 104 9.09 -5.41 10.26
N ALA A 105 9.76 -4.79 9.30
CA ALA A 105 11.10 -4.25 9.50
C ALA A 105 11.38 -3.06 8.57
N MET A 106 12.23 -2.16 9.06
CA MET A 106 12.75 -1.01 8.30
C MET A 106 14.27 -1.00 8.39
N ARG A 107 14.95 -0.72 7.27
CA ARG A 107 16.41 -0.60 7.20
C ARG A 107 16.80 0.51 6.24
N TRP A 108 17.53 1.49 6.73
CA TRP A 108 18.03 2.57 5.91
C TRP A 108 19.55 2.72 6.08
N ASN A 109 20.28 2.82 4.97
CA ASN A 109 21.74 2.89 4.95
C ASN A 109 22.21 4.06 4.08
N LEU A 110 23.24 4.77 4.56
CA LEU A 110 24.00 5.76 3.80
C LEU A 110 25.14 5.06 3.07
N ALA A 111 25.37 5.42 1.82
CA ALA A 111 26.43 4.87 0.97
C ALA A 111 26.50 3.32 0.96
N ARG A 112 25.37 2.64 1.19
CA ARG A 112 25.20 1.16 1.25
C ARG A 112 25.76 0.47 2.50
N ILE A 113 26.60 1.11 3.30
CA ILE A 113 27.35 0.48 4.39
C ILE A 113 27.11 1.09 5.76
N ILE A 114 26.80 2.39 5.85
CA ILE A 114 26.59 3.06 7.13
C ILE A 114 25.10 2.97 7.48
N PRO A 115 24.72 2.23 8.54
CA PRO A 115 23.33 2.16 8.96
C PRO A 115 22.87 3.52 9.51
N LEU A 116 21.78 4.07 8.93
CA LEU A 116 21.12 5.28 9.41
C LEU A 116 19.98 4.93 10.37
N MET A 117 19.23 3.88 10.05
CA MET A 117 18.10 3.43 10.84
C MET A 117 17.87 1.94 10.64
N ARG A 118 17.55 1.26 11.75
CA ARG A 118 17.04 -0.10 11.77
C ARG A 118 15.95 -0.17 12.82
N ALA A 119 14.77 -0.64 12.41
CA ALA A 119 13.66 -0.81 13.32
C ALA A 119 12.95 -2.14 13.02
N SER A 120 12.55 -2.84 14.07
CA SER A 120 11.78 -4.09 14.04
C SER A 120 11.10 -4.26 15.40
N GLY A 121 10.29 -5.29 15.54
CA GLY A 121 9.55 -5.60 16.77
C GLY A 121 8.06 -5.34 16.63
N PRO A 122 7.25 -5.57 17.69
CA PRO A 122 5.80 -5.61 17.61
C PRO A 122 5.17 -4.32 17.07
N ASP A 123 5.61 -3.15 17.51
CA ASP A 123 5.07 -1.86 17.05
C ASP A 123 5.35 -1.61 15.58
N ILE A 124 6.57 -1.93 15.13
CA ILE A 124 6.94 -1.79 13.72
C ILE A 124 6.17 -2.79 12.86
N THR A 125 5.98 -4.00 13.33
CA THR A 125 5.19 -5.04 12.66
C THR A 125 3.75 -4.59 12.48
N ARG A 126 3.09 -4.12 13.56
CA ARG A 126 1.72 -3.61 13.51
C ARG A 126 1.59 -2.39 12.58
N SER A 127 2.54 -1.46 12.65
CA SER A 127 2.58 -0.31 11.76
C SER A 127 2.75 -0.69 10.29
N ALA A 128 3.63 -1.65 10.00
CA ALA A 128 3.90 -2.13 8.66
C ALA A 128 2.72 -2.92 8.07
N ALA A 129 2.00 -3.70 8.89
CA ALA A 129 0.77 -4.38 8.50
C ALA A 129 -0.33 -3.39 8.08
N GLY A 130 -0.55 -2.31 8.83
CA GLY A 130 -1.50 -1.26 8.46
C GLY A 130 -1.12 -0.58 7.14
N ARG A 131 0.18 -0.38 6.89
CA ARG A 131 0.65 0.12 5.59
C ARG A 131 0.34 -0.88 4.46
N ALA A 132 0.66 -2.15 4.65
CA ALA A 132 0.40 -3.19 3.66
C ALA A 132 -1.10 -3.31 3.33
N ALA A 133 -1.97 -3.13 4.33
CA ALA A 133 -3.43 -3.08 4.12
C ALA A 133 -3.84 -1.87 3.27
N ALA A 134 -3.33 -0.66 3.56
CA ALA A 134 -3.63 0.53 2.76
C ALA A 134 -3.15 0.39 1.30
N GLU A 135 -2.05 -0.30 1.08
CA GLU A 135 -1.45 -0.54 -0.24
C GLU A 135 -2.15 -1.63 -1.07
N SER A 136 -3.18 -2.31 -0.54
CA SER A 136 -4.04 -3.24 -1.31
C SER A 136 -4.72 -2.57 -2.50
N ILE A 137 -4.89 -1.25 -2.48
CA ILE A 137 -5.41 -0.47 -3.63
C ILE A 137 -4.55 -0.58 -4.88
N TRP A 138 -3.29 -0.99 -4.77
CA TRP A 138 -2.40 -1.26 -5.90
C TRP A 138 -2.45 -2.72 -6.37
N LEU A 139 -3.15 -3.59 -5.66
CA LEU A 139 -3.47 -4.95 -6.06
C LEU A 139 -4.97 -5.22 -5.78
N PRO A 140 -5.89 -4.60 -6.56
CA PRO A 140 -7.33 -4.64 -6.27
C PRO A 140 -7.92 -6.05 -6.21
N SER A 141 -7.28 -7.04 -6.82
CA SER A 141 -7.68 -8.45 -6.70
C SER A 141 -7.66 -8.99 -5.27
N ILE A 142 -6.91 -8.36 -4.34
CA ILE A 142 -7.03 -8.67 -2.90
C ILE A 142 -8.44 -8.39 -2.42
N LEU A 143 -9.04 -7.29 -2.90
CA LEU A 143 -10.35 -6.81 -2.47
C LEU A 143 -11.52 -7.57 -3.12
N CYS A 144 -11.24 -8.45 -4.12
CA CYS A 144 -12.22 -9.37 -4.69
C CYS A 144 -12.32 -10.70 -3.95
N SER A 145 -11.51 -10.93 -2.92
CA SER A 145 -11.49 -12.18 -2.18
C SER A 145 -12.73 -12.36 -1.31
N ASP A 146 -13.21 -13.60 -1.17
CA ASP A 146 -14.31 -13.97 -0.25
C ASP A 146 -13.98 -13.68 1.23
N ASP A 147 -12.70 -13.53 1.57
CA ASP A 147 -12.23 -13.16 2.91
C ASP A 147 -12.40 -11.67 3.23
N VAL A 148 -12.87 -10.87 2.28
CA VAL A 148 -13.09 -9.44 2.46
C VAL A 148 -14.55 -9.15 2.82
N TRP A 149 -14.74 -8.60 4.00
CA TRP A 149 -16.06 -8.17 4.47
C TRP A 149 -16.29 -6.70 4.15
N TRP A 150 -17.36 -6.45 3.39
CA TRP A 150 -17.73 -5.11 2.98
C TRP A 150 -18.89 -4.59 3.80
N ARG A 151 -18.84 -3.30 4.16
CA ARG A 151 -19.96 -2.57 4.72
C ARG A 151 -20.04 -1.16 4.15
N ALA A 152 -21.22 -0.61 4.06
CA ALA A 152 -21.42 0.80 3.74
C ALA A 152 -20.90 1.68 4.89
N GLY A 153 -20.30 2.81 4.55
CA GLY A 153 -19.92 3.88 5.45
C GLY A 153 -20.78 5.12 5.23
N GLU A 154 -20.29 6.26 5.68
CA GLU A 154 -20.97 7.55 5.46
C GLU A 154 -20.69 8.10 4.07
N GLY A 155 -21.69 8.71 3.44
CA GLY A 155 -21.56 9.31 2.12
C GLY A 155 -21.10 8.31 1.05
N ASN A 156 -20.00 8.61 0.40
CA ASN A 156 -19.40 7.77 -0.65
C ASN A 156 -18.33 6.80 -0.10
N THR A 157 -18.32 6.55 1.21
CA THR A 157 -17.32 5.67 1.83
C THR A 157 -17.85 4.24 1.94
N VAL A 158 -17.00 3.28 1.64
CA VAL A 158 -17.22 1.86 1.93
C VAL A 158 -16.03 1.34 2.75
N HIS A 159 -16.30 0.34 3.56
CA HIS A 159 -15.27 -0.28 4.39
C HIS A 159 -15.01 -1.70 3.94
N ALA A 160 -13.74 -2.02 3.75
CA ALA A 160 -13.25 -3.37 3.51
C ALA A 160 -12.52 -3.88 4.76
N ARG A 161 -13.06 -4.92 5.40
CA ARG A 161 -12.41 -5.59 6.53
C ARG A 161 -11.79 -6.90 6.05
N PHE A 162 -10.50 -7.05 6.23
CA PHE A 162 -9.73 -8.23 5.82
C PHE A 162 -8.47 -8.38 6.68
N ALA A 163 -7.71 -9.43 6.46
CA ALA A 163 -6.44 -9.63 7.12
C ALA A 163 -5.29 -9.64 6.12
N VAL A 164 -4.16 -9.04 6.51
CA VAL A 164 -2.88 -9.19 5.81
C VAL A 164 -1.98 -10.00 6.73
N ASP A 165 -1.71 -11.24 6.34
CA ASP A 165 -0.89 -12.18 7.12
C ASP A 165 -1.28 -12.24 8.61
N GLY A 166 -2.59 -12.47 8.87
CA GLY A 166 -3.17 -12.57 10.19
C GLY A 166 -3.40 -11.24 10.93
N GLN A 167 -2.96 -10.10 10.39
CA GLN A 167 -3.21 -8.78 10.97
C GLN A 167 -4.48 -8.18 10.37
N ALA A 168 -5.51 -8.01 11.20
CA ALA A 168 -6.78 -7.44 10.77
C ALA A 168 -6.65 -5.95 10.42
N ALA A 169 -7.33 -5.53 9.35
CA ALA A 169 -7.45 -4.14 8.94
C ALA A 169 -8.91 -3.81 8.59
N ASP A 170 -9.33 -2.58 8.87
CA ASP A 170 -10.59 -1.99 8.43
C ASP A 170 -10.25 -0.78 7.55
N LEU A 171 -10.29 -0.97 6.25
CA LEU A 171 -9.88 0.01 5.25
C LEU A 171 -11.09 0.77 4.75
N ALA A 172 -11.12 2.08 4.96
CA ALA A 172 -12.13 2.96 4.41
C ALA A 172 -11.71 3.42 3.01
N LEU A 173 -12.58 3.23 2.03
CA LEU A 173 -12.39 3.67 0.64
C LEU A 173 -13.49 4.68 0.29
N ALA A 174 -13.09 5.89 -0.08
CA ALA A 174 -14.00 6.90 -0.63
C ALA A 174 -14.13 6.68 -2.15
N VAL A 175 -15.28 6.17 -2.57
CA VAL A 175 -15.54 5.78 -3.97
C VAL A 175 -16.67 6.63 -4.52
N ALA A 176 -16.46 7.28 -5.66
CA ALA A 176 -17.51 7.97 -6.38
C ALA A 176 -17.43 7.63 -7.87
N GLN A 177 -18.57 7.29 -8.47
CA GLN A 177 -18.66 6.89 -9.88
C GLN A 177 -17.68 5.75 -10.24
N GLY A 178 -17.49 4.78 -9.34
CA GLY A 178 -16.55 3.67 -9.49
C GLY A 178 -15.08 4.01 -9.25
N ARG A 179 -14.71 5.28 -9.09
CA ARG A 179 -13.32 5.74 -8.92
C ARG A 179 -12.96 5.88 -7.45
N LEU A 180 -11.73 5.50 -7.12
CA LEU A 180 -11.19 5.68 -5.79
C LEU A 180 -10.64 7.10 -5.63
N HIS A 181 -11.17 7.86 -4.67
CA HIS A 181 -10.72 9.22 -4.35
C HIS A 181 -9.81 9.28 -3.14
N ALA A 182 -10.03 8.37 -2.19
CA ALA A 182 -9.21 8.31 -0.99
C ALA A 182 -9.26 6.92 -0.35
N VAL A 183 -8.23 6.61 0.42
CA VAL A 183 -8.16 5.42 1.26
C VAL A 183 -7.65 5.82 2.63
N SER A 184 -8.24 5.26 3.70
CA SER A 184 -7.80 5.55 5.07
C SER A 184 -8.06 4.39 6.03
N LEU A 185 -7.31 4.38 7.13
CA LEU A 185 -7.50 3.45 8.25
C LEU A 185 -6.90 4.04 9.53
N PRO A 186 -7.33 3.60 10.73
CA PRO A 186 -6.56 3.78 11.96
C PRO A 186 -5.27 2.95 11.86
N ARG A 187 -4.13 3.62 11.74
CA ARG A 187 -2.83 2.95 11.63
C ARG A 187 -2.02 3.12 12.89
N TRP A 188 -1.42 2.04 13.36
CA TRP A 188 -0.49 2.06 14.49
C TRP A 188 0.77 2.81 14.13
N GLY A 189 1.12 3.86 14.89
CA GLY A 189 2.29 4.68 14.60
C GLY A 189 2.53 5.77 15.63
N ASN A 190 3.64 6.48 15.47
CA ASN A 190 4.07 7.60 16.32
C ASN A 190 4.60 8.77 15.48
N PRO A 191 3.76 9.39 14.65
CA PRO A 191 4.20 10.43 13.70
C PRO A 191 4.81 11.68 14.37
N ASP A 192 4.50 11.91 15.63
CA ASP A 192 4.99 13.02 16.45
C ASP A 192 6.18 12.64 17.36
N GLY A 193 6.71 11.41 17.23
CA GLY A 193 7.78 10.89 18.07
C GLY A 193 7.38 10.51 19.50
N GLY A 194 6.08 10.59 19.82
CA GLY A 194 5.51 10.12 21.09
C GLY A 194 5.34 8.60 21.17
N PRO A 195 4.55 8.09 22.12
CA PRO A 195 4.20 6.67 22.17
C PRO A 195 3.46 6.23 20.91
N PHE A 196 3.66 4.96 20.54
CA PHE A 196 2.87 4.33 19.47
C PHE A 196 1.39 4.28 19.87
N ARG A 197 0.51 4.62 18.93
CA ARG A 197 -0.95 4.61 19.07
C ARG A 197 -1.63 4.47 17.71
N GLU A 198 -2.91 4.25 17.69
CA GLU A 198 -3.69 4.38 16.46
C GLU A 198 -3.84 5.86 16.10
N VAL A 199 -3.48 6.18 14.86
CA VAL A 199 -3.56 7.53 14.30
C VAL A 199 -4.23 7.44 12.94
N PRO A 200 -5.20 8.30 12.60
CA PRO A 200 -5.78 8.35 11.27
C PRO A 200 -4.70 8.50 10.21
N PHE A 201 -4.64 7.56 9.28
CA PHE A 201 -3.66 7.49 8.20
C PHE A 201 -4.39 7.26 6.88
N GLY A 202 -3.92 7.88 5.81
CA GLY A 202 -4.56 7.68 4.53
C GLY A 202 -3.82 8.31 3.36
N ALA A 203 -4.45 8.18 2.19
CA ALA A 203 -3.99 8.75 0.95
C ALA A 203 -5.15 9.36 0.17
N PHE A 204 -4.94 10.55 -0.38
CA PHE A 204 -5.77 11.11 -1.45
C PHE A 204 -5.24 10.64 -2.78
N VAL A 205 -6.14 10.23 -3.67
CA VAL A 205 -5.84 9.81 -5.05
C VAL A 205 -6.03 11.01 -5.96
N ASP A 206 -4.94 11.51 -6.51
CA ASP A 206 -4.96 12.64 -7.42
C ASP A 206 -5.14 12.19 -8.88
N GLN A 207 -4.71 10.95 -9.22
CA GLN A 207 -4.79 10.40 -10.57
C GLN A 207 -4.75 8.86 -10.54
N GLU A 208 -5.50 8.24 -11.44
CA GLU A 208 -5.45 6.81 -11.75
C GLU A 208 -4.77 6.57 -13.09
N ALA A 209 -4.24 5.37 -13.29
CA ALA A 209 -3.74 4.88 -14.60
C ALA A 209 -3.98 3.39 -14.73
N THR A 210 -4.09 2.94 -15.99
CA THR A 210 -4.34 1.53 -16.31
C THR A 210 -3.04 0.86 -16.76
N PHE A 211 -2.76 -0.32 -16.17
CA PHE A 211 -1.63 -1.19 -16.46
C PHE A 211 -2.16 -2.63 -16.61
N ASP A 212 -1.96 -3.27 -17.73
CA ASP A 212 -2.30 -4.68 -17.98
C ASP A 212 -3.73 -5.08 -17.52
N GLY A 213 -4.72 -4.21 -17.77
CA GLY A 213 -6.12 -4.43 -17.38
C GLY A 213 -6.47 -4.05 -15.94
N TYR A 214 -5.54 -3.49 -15.18
CA TYR A 214 -5.76 -2.94 -13.83
C TYR A 214 -5.70 -1.42 -13.84
N THR A 215 -6.77 -0.75 -13.42
CA THR A 215 -6.80 0.70 -13.17
C THR A 215 -6.57 0.94 -11.69
N ILE A 216 -5.42 1.53 -11.38
CA ILE A 216 -4.97 1.74 -9.99
C ILE A 216 -4.61 3.21 -9.73
N PRO A 217 -4.60 3.64 -8.46
CA PRO A 217 -4.06 4.95 -8.10
C PRO A 217 -2.63 5.11 -8.60
N ALA A 218 -2.43 6.09 -9.50
CA ALA A 218 -1.13 6.37 -10.10
C ALA A 218 -0.43 7.59 -9.50
N ARG A 219 -1.19 8.53 -8.91
CA ARG A 219 -0.64 9.68 -8.19
C ARG A 219 -1.38 9.87 -6.88
N LEU A 220 -0.63 9.90 -5.77
CA LEU A 220 -1.20 9.96 -4.43
C LEU A 220 -0.40 10.92 -3.53
N ARG A 221 -1.14 11.51 -2.58
CA ARG A 221 -0.60 12.22 -1.41
C ARG A 221 -0.94 11.43 -0.16
N VAL A 222 0.08 11.03 0.61
CA VAL A 222 -0.05 10.09 1.73
C VAL A 222 0.39 10.76 3.03
N GLY A 223 -0.33 10.51 4.12
CA GLY A 223 0.00 11.12 5.40
C GLY A 223 -0.80 10.60 6.59
N TRP A 224 -0.47 11.16 7.74
CA TRP A 224 -1.13 11.00 9.03
C TRP A 224 -2.19 12.08 9.24
N TYR A 225 -3.02 11.94 10.28
CA TYR A 225 -4.09 12.89 10.64
C TYR A 225 -5.10 13.07 9.49
N PHE A 226 -5.45 11.95 8.87
CA PHE A 226 -6.28 11.94 7.66
C PHE A 226 -7.74 12.37 7.91
N ASP A 227 -8.18 12.35 9.15
CA ASP A 227 -9.48 12.83 9.64
C ASP A 227 -9.60 14.37 9.70
N ASP A 228 -8.47 15.09 9.61
CA ASP A 228 -8.40 16.55 9.57
C ASP A 228 -7.56 17.01 8.37
N VAL A 229 -8.23 17.44 7.30
CA VAL A 229 -7.57 17.83 6.04
C VAL A 229 -6.57 18.96 6.23
N ALA A 230 -6.89 19.95 7.07
CA ALA A 230 -6.00 21.07 7.32
C ALA A 230 -4.73 20.64 8.06
N ARG A 231 -4.87 19.73 9.01
CA ARG A 231 -3.74 19.14 9.75
C ARG A 231 -2.94 18.18 8.86
N PHE A 232 -3.62 17.37 8.05
CA PHE A 232 -2.97 16.51 7.05
C PHE A 232 -2.03 17.33 6.16
N ASP A 233 -2.50 18.41 5.56
CA ASP A 233 -1.71 19.23 4.65
C ASP A 233 -0.53 19.94 5.35
N ARG A 234 -0.72 20.42 6.58
CA ARG A 234 0.28 21.18 7.33
C ARG A 234 1.35 20.29 7.98
N GLU A 235 0.93 19.19 8.60
CA GLU A 235 1.76 18.36 9.46
C GLU A 235 1.85 16.90 8.99
N GLY A 236 0.72 16.35 8.54
CA GLY A 236 0.54 14.91 8.30
C GLY A 236 1.15 14.41 7.01
N LYS A 237 1.09 15.20 5.95
CA LYS A 237 1.59 14.79 4.63
C LYS A 237 3.10 14.61 4.64
N PHE A 238 3.55 13.41 4.33
CA PHE A 238 4.99 13.09 4.31
C PHE A 238 5.44 12.33 3.05
N PHE A 239 4.51 11.93 2.18
CA PHE A 239 4.84 11.13 1.01
C PHE A 239 3.94 11.51 -0.17
N GLU A 240 4.55 11.80 -1.29
CA GLU A 240 3.90 12.00 -2.58
C GLU A 240 4.52 11.03 -3.57
N VAL A 241 3.69 10.27 -4.28
CA VAL A 241 4.15 9.19 -5.15
C VAL A 241 3.45 9.21 -6.48
N SER A 242 4.21 8.87 -7.52
CA SER A 242 3.71 8.55 -8.86
C SER A 242 4.17 7.15 -9.24
N ILE A 243 3.25 6.33 -9.74
CA ILE A 243 3.53 4.98 -10.27
C ILE A 243 3.95 5.13 -11.73
N ASP A 244 5.14 4.66 -12.04
CA ASP A 244 5.71 4.68 -13.39
C ASP A 244 5.37 3.42 -14.18
N GLU A 245 5.24 2.29 -13.48
CA GLU A 245 4.99 0.96 -14.05
C GLU A 245 4.37 0.05 -12.99
N ALA A 246 3.41 -0.74 -13.40
CA ALA A 246 2.86 -1.85 -12.62
C ALA A 246 2.80 -3.11 -13.48
N ILE A 247 3.31 -4.23 -12.98
CA ILE A 247 3.29 -5.54 -13.62
C ILE A 247 2.54 -6.48 -12.67
N PHE A 248 1.48 -7.08 -13.15
CA PHE A 248 0.60 -7.98 -12.40
C PHE A 248 0.92 -9.45 -12.69
N ARG A 249 0.76 -10.31 -11.66
CA ARG A 249 1.07 -11.73 -11.77
C ARG A 249 0.11 -12.59 -10.94
#